data_758aa03c170cd966645d8c79e68d5638
#
_entry.id   758aa03c170cd966645d8c79e68d5638
#
_cell.length_a   1.000
_cell.length_b   1.000
_cell.length_c   1.000
_cell.angle_alpha   90.00
_cell.angle_beta   90.00
_cell.angle_gamma   90.00
#
_symmetry.space_group_name_H-M   'P 1'
#
loop_
_entity.id
_entity.type
_entity.pdbx_description
1 polymer ?
#
loop_
_entity_poly.entity_id
_entity_poly.type
_entity_poly.pdbx_seq_one_letter_code
_entity_poly.pdbx_strand_id
1 'polypeptide(L)'
;MHALRDFEIKAIGILADGVLSPAQFDAVSSATELSSYNHTGVGYFVSVAHHSLPVAPQTLSAPFVAGRIGETECGFVCFLGEGELTLECHPVSGPDVPTNMRDLPVQVSAEPSNVIDLR
;
A
#
# COMPACT_ATOMS: atom_id res chain seq x y z
N MET A 1 -9.01 11.91 12.14
CA MET A 1 -8.31 12.02 10.87
C MET A 1 -7.07 11.16 10.86
N HIS A 2 -6.82 10.45 9.78
CA HIS A 2 -5.64 9.59 9.70
C HIS A 2 -4.73 10.03 8.55
N ALA A 3 -3.44 9.72 8.70
CA ALA A 3 -2.44 10.18 7.75
C ALA A 3 -2.50 9.45 6.42
N LEU A 4 -2.82 8.15 6.44
CA LEU A 4 -2.97 7.38 5.21
C LEU A 4 -4.31 7.69 4.56
N ARG A 5 -4.35 7.63 3.24
CA ARG A 5 -5.60 7.81 2.49
C ARG A 5 -6.41 6.52 2.52
N ASP A 6 -7.73 6.63 2.32
CA ASP A 6 -8.61 5.46 2.36
C ASP A 6 -8.16 4.37 1.38
N PHE A 7 -7.75 4.74 0.17
CA PHE A 7 -7.31 3.73 -0.78
C PHE A 7 -6.01 3.06 -0.35
N GLU A 8 -5.15 3.78 0.35
CA GLU A 8 -3.90 3.22 0.86
C GLU A 8 -4.20 2.22 1.98
N ILE A 9 -5.12 2.56 2.86
CA ILE A 9 -5.53 1.67 3.94
C ILE A 9 -6.14 0.40 3.36
N LYS A 10 -6.94 0.55 2.32
CA LYS A 10 -7.55 -0.62 1.67
C LYS A 10 -6.49 -1.53 1.06
N ALA A 11 -5.50 -0.95 0.37
CA ALA A 11 -4.42 -1.73 -0.23
C ALA A 11 -3.63 -2.47 0.85
N ILE A 12 -3.30 -1.79 1.95
CA ILE A 12 -2.56 -2.39 3.04
C ILE A 12 -3.38 -3.52 3.67
N GLY A 13 -4.69 -3.31 3.85
CA GLY A 13 -5.55 -4.34 4.44
C GLY A 13 -5.57 -5.62 3.64
N ILE A 14 -5.50 -5.52 2.31
CA ILE A 14 -5.46 -6.70 1.45
C ILE A 14 -4.08 -7.36 1.55
N LEU A 15 -3.01 -6.58 1.43
CA LEU A 15 -1.64 -7.11 1.39
C LEU A 15 -1.22 -7.69 2.74
N ALA A 16 -1.64 -7.10 3.83
CA ALA A 16 -1.24 -7.51 5.17
C ALA A 16 -2.21 -8.48 5.84
N ASP A 17 -3.23 -8.92 5.12
CA ASP A 17 -4.20 -9.85 5.66
C ASP A 17 -3.49 -11.15 6.06
N GLY A 18 -3.70 -11.57 7.31
CA GLY A 18 -3.04 -12.76 7.83
C GLY A 18 -1.60 -12.52 8.31
N VAL A 19 -1.07 -11.31 8.11
CA VAL A 19 0.29 -10.98 8.53
C VAL A 19 0.26 -10.03 9.72
N LEU A 20 -0.50 -8.94 9.63
CA LEU A 20 -0.68 -8.04 10.76
C LEU A 20 -1.89 -8.48 11.56
N SER A 21 -1.78 -8.37 12.89
CA SER A 21 -2.93 -8.61 13.75
C SER A 21 -3.93 -7.47 13.58
N PRO A 22 -5.19 -7.64 14.00
CA PRO A 22 -6.15 -6.54 13.96
C PRO A 22 -5.66 -5.30 14.70
N ALA A 23 -4.96 -5.49 15.84
CA ALA A 23 -4.45 -4.34 16.60
C ALA A 23 -3.33 -3.64 15.83
N GLN A 24 -2.46 -4.40 15.15
CA GLN A 24 -1.39 -3.80 14.35
C GLN A 24 -1.96 -3.05 13.14
N PHE A 25 -2.94 -3.65 12.48
CA PHE A 25 -3.58 -2.98 11.35
C PHE A 25 -4.29 -1.71 11.80
N ASP A 26 -4.95 -1.77 12.97
CA ASP A 26 -5.62 -0.59 13.51
C ASP A 26 -4.61 0.52 13.81
N ALA A 27 -3.45 0.17 14.35
CA ALA A 27 -2.40 1.14 14.63
C ALA A 27 -1.94 1.85 13.36
N VAL A 28 -1.83 1.10 12.25
CA VAL A 28 -1.43 1.67 10.98
C VAL A 28 -2.54 2.56 10.41
N SER A 29 -3.77 2.04 10.36
CA SER A 29 -4.86 2.74 9.70
C SER A 29 -5.31 3.97 10.47
N SER A 30 -5.11 4.00 11.79
CA SER A 30 -5.51 5.16 12.59
C SER A 30 -4.37 6.12 12.87
N ALA A 31 -3.17 5.86 12.35
CA ALA A 31 -2.03 6.75 12.56
C ALA A 31 -2.35 8.15 12.05
N THR A 32 -1.93 9.17 12.80
CA THR A 32 -2.20 10.55 12.45
C THR A 32 -1.02 11.24 11.78
N GLU A 33 0.13 10.56 11.73
CA GLU A 33 1.35 11.11 11.12
C GLU A 33 2.04 10.07 10.28
N LEU A 34 2.62 10.50 9.17
CA LEU A 34 3.49 9.64 8.37
C LEU A 34 4.90 9.73 8.93
N SER A 35 5.63 8.61 8.91
CA SER A 35 7.04 8.67 9.25
C SER A 35 7.86 9.11 8.04
N SER A 36 7.36 8.86 6.83
CA SER A 36 8.01 9.38 5.63
C SER A 36 7.07 9.36 4.43
N TYR A 37 7.38 10.15 3.44
CA TYR A 37 6.70 10.15 2.15
C TYR A 37 7.71 10.62 1.10
N ASN A 38 7.76 9.90 -0.02
CA ASN A 38 8.66 10.27 -1.11
C ASN A 38 8.05 9.90 -2.46
N HIS A 39 7.89 10.89 -3.34
CA HIS A 39 7.50 10.63 -4.72
C HIS A 39 8.76 10.53 -5.55
N THR A 40 8.94 9.42 -6.27
CA THR A 40 10.18 9.13 -6.97
C THR A 40 10.24 9.71 -8.38
N GLY A 41 9.16 10.35 -8.83
CA GLY A 41 9.04 10.82 -10.20
C GLY A 41 8.15 9.90 -11.04
N VAL A 42 8.03 8.63 -10.66
CA VAL A 42 7.18 7.67 -11.37
C VAL A 42 6.15 7.02 -10.43
N GLY A 43 6.47 6.92 -9.15
CA GLY A 43 5.58 6.35 -8.14
C GLY A 43 5.90 6.97 -6.80
N TYR A 44 5.41 6.37 -5.69
CA TYR A 44 5.72 6.95 -4.37
C TYR A 44 5.83 5.86 -3.29
N PHE A 45 6.47 6.25 -2.19
CA PHE A 45 6.54 5.47 -0.96
C PHE A 45 5.95 6.30 0.16
N VAL A 46 5.15 5.67 1.01
CA VAL A 46 4.58 6.32 2.19
C VAL A 46 4.72 5.36 3.36
N SER A 47 5.14 5.87 4.52
CA SER A 47 5.46 5.03 5.67
C SER A 47 4.79 5.49 6.94
N VAL A 48 4.48 4.52 7.81
CA VAL A 48 3.93 4.75 9.15
C VAL A 48 4.74 3.91 10.11
N ALA A 49 5.14 4.50 11.23
CA ALA A 49 5.89 3.79 12.26
C ALA A 49 5.00 3.60 13.49
N HIS A 50 5.11 2.44 14.14
CA HIS A 50 4.40 2.17 15.38
C HIS A 50 5.15 1.06 16.13
N HIS A 51 5.21 1.20 17.45
CA HIS A 51 5.99 0.25 18.26
C HIS A 51 5.45 -1.18 18.21
N SER A 52 4.19 -1.38 17.84
CA SER A 52 3.62 -2.73 17.76
C SER A 52 3.93 -3.43 16.44
N LEU A 53 4.50 -2.72 15.45
CA LEU A 53 4.77 -3.33 14.15
C LEU A 53 6.00 -4.23 14.21
N PRO A 54 6.08 -5.23 13.32
CA PRO A 54 7.20 -6.18 13.34
C PRO A 54 8.55 -5.51 13.12
N VAL A 55 9.57 -6.06 13.76
CA VAL A 55 10.95 -5.60 13.58
C VAL A 55 11.59 -6.34 12.41
N ALA A 56 11.25 -7.62 12.21
CA ALA A 56 11.85 -8.43 11.16
C ALA A 56 11.40 -7.95 9.78
N PRO A 57 12.32 -7.88 8.80
CA PRO A 57 11.96 -7.43 7.46
C PRO A 57 11.05 -8.43 6.76
N GLN A 58 10.05 -7.91 6.04
CA GLN A 58 9.12 -8.74 5.31
C GLN A 58 8.53 -7.94 4.16
N THR A 59 8.41 -8.56 2.98
CA THR A 59 7.79 -7.92 1.81
C THR A 59 6.47 -8.60 1.53
N LEU A 60 5.42 -7.80 1.38
CA LEU A 60 4.06 -8.29 1.13
C LEU A 60 3.64 -7.83 -0.27
N SER A 61 3.64 -8.75 -1.22
CA SER A 61 3.33 -8.42 -2.60
C SER A 61 2.24 -9.29 -3.22
N ALA A 62 1.60 -10.14 -2.42
CA ALA A 62 0.53 -11.01 -2.90
C ALA A 62 -0.69 -10.89 -2.00
N PRO A 63 -1.89 -10.92 -2.58
CA PRO A 63 -2.16 -10.95 -4.02
C PRO A 63 -1.75 -9.66 -4.69
N PHE A 64 -1.76 -9.61 -6.03
CA PHE A 64 -1.47 -8.35 -6.72
C PHE A 64 -2.62 -7.37 -6.44
N VAL A 65 -2.27 -6.20 -5.94
CA VAL A 65 -3.25 -5.16 -5.61
C VAL A 65 -3.01 -4.00 -6.56
N ALA A 66 -4.05 -3.64 -7.30
CA ALA A 66 -3.97 -2.58 -8.29
C ALA A 66 -4.73 -1.34 -7.83
N GLY A 67 -4.22 -0.18 -8.23
CA GLY A 67 -4.93 1.08 -8.08
C GLY A 67 -5.13 1.69 -9.46
N ARG A 68 -6.31 2.24 -9.72
CA ARG A 68 -6.61 2.85 -11.00
C ARG A 68 -7.20 4.23 -10.83
N ILE A 69 -6.69 5.15 -11.61
CA ILE A 69 -7.24 6.49 -11.68
C ILE A 69 -6.99 6.99 -13.10
N GLY A 70 -8.09 7.32 -13.83
CA GLY A 70 -7.97 7.69 -15.23
C GLY A 70 -7.33 6.57 -16.01
N GLU A 71 -6.28 6.87 -16.75
CA GLU A 71 -5.55 5.88 -17.54
C GLU A 71 -4.34 5.32 -16.82
N THR A 72 -4.10 5.76 -15.58
CA THR A 72 -2.98 5.27 -14.79
C THR A 72 -3.39 4.03 -14.03
N GLU A 73 -2.59 2.98 -14.14
CA GLU A 73 -2.73 1.79 -13.32
C GLU A 73 -1.44 1.59 -12.56
N CYS A 74 -1.55 1.41 -11.25
CA CYS A 74 -0.39 1.19 -10.40
C CYS A 74 -0.56 -0.11 -9.62
N GLY A 75 0.52 -0.60 -9.04
CA GLY A 75 0.51 -1.74 -8.15
C GLY A 75 0.98 -1.29 -6.78
N PHE A 76 0.61 -2.06 -5.76
CA PHE A 76 1.00 -1.76 -4.38
C PHE A 76 1.78 -2.91 -3.78
N VAL A 77 2.82 -2.56 -3.00
CA VAL A 77 3.62 -3.53 -2.26
C VAL A 77 3.85 -2.94 -0.87
N CYS A 78 3.78 -3.78 0.16
CA CYS A 78 4.09 -3.35 1.52
C CYS A 78 5.42 -3.93 1.96
N PHE A 79 6.20 -3.11 2.66
CA PHE A 79 7.43 -3.56 3.29
C PHE A 79 7.30 -3.34 4.79
N LEU A 80 7.59 -4.38 5.56
CA LEU A 80 7.63 -4.29 7.02
C LEU A 80 9.07 -4.42 7.50
N GLY A 81 9.39 -3.76 8.59
CA GLY A 81 10.70 -3.88 9.21
C GLY A 81 10.95 -2.74 10.18
N GLU A 82 11.68 -3.05 11.25
CA GLU A 82 12.08 -2.05 12.23
C GLU A 82 10.93 -1.22 12.79
N GLY A 83 9.77 -1.83 12.95
CA GLY A 83 8.61 -1.13 13.51
C GLY A 83 7.94 -0.17 12.54
N GLU A 84 8.17 -0.34 11.25
CA GLU A 84 7.63 0.56 10.24
C GLU A 84 6.97 -0.23 9.12
N LEU A 85 5.88 0.32 8.59
CA LEU A 85 5.24 -0.22 7.39
C LEU A 85 5.39 0.82 6.29
N THR A 86 5.92 0.40 5.15
CA THR A 86 6.04 1.26 3.98
C THR A 86 5.18 0.70 2.86
N LEU A 87 4.33 1.54 2.28
CA LEU A 87 3.54 1.16 1.10
C LEU A 87 4.18 1.80 -0.12
N GLU A 88 4.49 0.97 -1.10
CA GLU A 88 4.98 1.45 -2.38
C GLU A 88 3.83 1.44 -3.38
N CYS A 89 3.68 2.54 -4.12
CA CYS A 89 2.76 2.63 -5.25
C CYS A 89 3.63 2.80 -6.48
N HIS A 90 3.65 1.80 -7.36
CA HIS A 90 4.50 1.84 -8.56
C HIS A 90 3.66 1.74 -9.82
N PRO A 91 4.10 2.35 -10.93
CA PRO A 91 3.31 2.31 -12.15
C PRO A 91 3.33 0.91 -12.76
N VAL A 92 2.19 0.49 -13.32
CA VAL A 92 2.06 -0.79 -14.00
C VAL A 92 1.76 -0.56 -15.47
N SER A 93 0.82 0.32 -15.77
CA SER A 93 0.52 0.65 -17.16
C SER A 93 -0.06 2.07 -17.23
N GLY A 94 0.01 2.66 -18.41
CA GLY A 94 -0.44 4.04 -18.60
C GLY A 94 0.59 5.04 -18.13
N PRO A 95 0.18 6.27 -17.86
CA PRO A 95 1.08 7.32 -17.39
C PRO A 95 1.67 6.99 -16.02
N ASP A 96 2.79 7.63 -15.70
CA ASP A 96 3.38 7.50 -14.37
C ASP A 96 2.39 7.95 -13.30
N VAL A 97 2.60 7.49 -12.08
CA VAL A 97 1.77 7.89 -10.95
C VAL A 97 1.93 9.40 -10.73
N PRO A 98 0.82 10.15 -10.76
CA PRO A 98 0.93 11.60 -10.61
C PRO A 98 1.36 12.00 -9.21
N THR A 99 1.99 13.17 -9.09
CA THR A 99 2.50 13.64 -7.80
C THR A 99 1.38 13.92 -6.81
N ASN A 100 0.14 14.13 -7.30
CA ASN A 100 -1.00 14.36 -6.43
C ASN A 100 -1.89 13.13 -6.30
N MET A 101 -1.37 11.94 -6.61
CA MET A 101 -2.13 10.69 -6.56
C MET A 101 -2.89 10.51 -5.26
N ARG A 102 -2.26 10.88 -4.15
CA ARG A 102 -2.87 10.66 -2.84
C ARG A 102 -4.13 11.50 -2.62
N ASP A 103 -4.35 12.50 -3.46
CA ASP A 103 -5.54 13.35 -3.34
C ASP A 103 -6.61 13.01 -4.37
N LEU A 104 -6.43 11.91 -5.10
CA LEU A 104 -7.36 11.52 -6.18
C LEU A 104 -8.21 10.33 -5.74
N PRO A 105 -9.39 10.14 -6.38
CA PRO A 105 -10.28 9.02 -6.03
C PRO A 105 -9.83 7.72 -6.68
N VAL A 106 -8.77 7.14 -6.14
CA VAL A 106 -8.17 5.92 -6.68
C VAL A 106 -9.02 4.70 -6.35
N GLN A 107 -9.25 3.85 -7.34
CA GLN A 107 -9.99 2.61 -7.17
C GLN A 107 -8.99 1.48 -6.92
N VAL A 108 -9.17 0.76 -5.80
CA VAL A 108 -8.26 -0.32 -5.42
C VAL A 108 -8.96 -1.65 -5.55
N SER A 109 -8.29 -2.63 -6.16
CA SER A 109 -8.82 -3.98 -6.29
C SER A 109 -7.68 -4.99 -6.25
N ALA A 110 -8.00 -6.21 -5.79
CA ALA A 110 -7.04 -7.30 -5.78
C ALA A 110 -7.29 -8.18 -6.99
N GLU A 111 -6.22 -8.63 -7.63
CA GLU A 111 -6.35 -9.54 -8.75
C GLU A 111 -6.54 -10.96 -8.23
N PRO A 112 -7.41 -11.74 -8.84
CA PRO A 112 -7.59 -13.12 -8.40
C PRO A 112 -6.32 -13.91 -8.61
N SER A 113 -5.90 -14.61 -7.58
CA SER A 113 -4.68 -15.39 -7.69
C SER A 113 -4.86 -16.63 -8.54
N ASN A 114 -6.09 -17.06 -8.71
CA ASN A 114 -6.33 -18.29 -9.46
C ASN A 114 -6.36 -18.10 -10.92
N VAL A 115 -6.13 -16.93 -11.39
CA VAL A 115 -6.13 -16.75 -12.79
C VAL A 115 -5.16 -17.60 -13.44
N ILE A 116 -4.33 -18.06 -12.64
CA ILE A 116 -3.46 -18.96 -13.20
C ILE A 116 -3.99 -20.15 -13.58
N ASP A 117 -4.78 -20.36 -13.36
CA ASP A 117 -5.11 -21.59 -13.50
C ASP A 117 -5.29 -22.04 -14.67
N LEU A 118 -4.85 -21.90 -15.18
CA LEU A 118 -4.94 -22.14 -16.09
C LEU A 118 -4.38 -23.09 -16.54
N ARG A 119 -4.28 -23.46 -16.39
CA ARG A 119 -3.71 -24.17 -16.55
C ARG A 119 -3.78 -24.86 -17.27
#